data_514c5b0e5a78a8d2f7684a82263b87f3
#
_entry.id   514c5b0e5a78a8d2f7684a82263b87f3
#
_cell.length_a   1.000
_cell.length_b   1.000
_cell.length_c   1.000
_cell.angle_alpha   90.00
_cell.angle_beta   90.00
_cell.angle_gamma   90.00
#
_symmetry.space_group_name_H-M   'P 1'
#
loop_
_entity.id
_entity.type
_entity.pdbx_description
1 polymer ?
#
loop_
_entity_poly.entity_id
_entity_poly.type
_entity_poly.pdbx_seq_one_letter_code
_entity_poly.pdbx_strand_id
1 'polypeptide(L)'
;MLDRALIFLDLETTGATAHVDRITEIGLVEVDQGRHVGEWSSLVNPERPIPAMIESLTGITDAMVADAPTFAQLAGDLYQRLAGKTLVAHNARFDFGFLRNEFRRVGLKYAPDVLCTVRLSRRLYPQERRHNLDSVIARHGLSCDNRHRALADARVLWDFTRHIHQDLDTSEIRNAVVDQLRKPQLPPSLPTDLPEQIPEAPGVYAFYAKDNVALHVGKSANLRARVLSHFSGDKRPAWRASTEIARVEWKVTAGELGAQFLHARWLKELQPLHNSRPRHHEELWSLQWDPINGPSIPMPVDSAGMDLSRASNLHGMFRSERTALNALRKAADEHGLCHIGTGLQTGSGPCLGHLLRRCRGLCVGAETTIAHSMRMMQALHALRLRDWPHAGPIGVREHDAMTGRTQIHV
;
A
#
# COMPACT_ATOMS: atom_id res chain seq x y z
N MET A 1 -21.34 17.45 -15.62
CA MET A 1 -21.44 16.83 -14.28
C MET A 1 -22.81 17.06 -13.69
N LEU A 2 -23.28 18.31 -13.70
CA LEU A 2 -24.54 18.71 -13.05
C LEU A 2 -25.83 18.26 -13.76
N ASP A 3 -25.74 17.57 -14.87
CA ASP A 3 -26.82 16.94 -15.61
C ASP A 3 -27.27 15.58 -15.04
N ARG A 4 -26.76 15.21 -13.89
CA ARG A 4 -27.00 13.93 -13.21
C ARG A 4 -27.58 14.13 -11.82
N ALA A 5 -28.29 13.14 -11.33
CA ALA A 5 -28.62 13.05 -9.91
C ALA A 5 -27.36 12.67 -9.11
N LEU A 6 -26.93 13.54 -8.20
CA LEU A 6 -25.71 13.44 -7.42
C LEU A 6 -26.04 13.39 -5.93
N ILE A 7 -25.24 12.62 -5.19
CA ILE A 7 -25.16 12.67 -3.73
C ILE A 7 -23.76 13.10 -3.34
N PHE A 8 -23.61 14.25 -2.75
CA PHE A 8 -22.40 14.66 -2.06
C PHE A 8 -22.44 14.08 -0.67
N LEU A 9 -21.45 13.30 -0.31
CA LEU A 9 -21.42 12.53 0.92
C LEU A 9 -20.08 12.68 1.61
N ASP A 10 -20.15 12.76 2.93
CA ASP A 10 -19.03 12.60 3.82
C ASP A 10 -19.42 11.73 5.00
N LEU A 11 -18.45 11.02 5.61
CA LEU A 11 -18.63 10.11 6.72
C LEU A 11 -17.65 10.40 7.83
N GLU A 12 -18.12 10.37 9.08
CA GLU A 12 -17.26 10.21 10.23
C GLU A 12 -17.29 8.74 10.69
N THR A 13 -16.17 8.25 11.21
CA THR A 13 -15.98 6.82 11.48
C THR A 13 -15.15 6.58 12.74
N THR A 14 -15.19 5.37 13.30
CA THR A 14 -14.37 4.98 14.46
C THR A 14 -12.88 4.75 14.12
N GLY A 15 -12.50 4.89 12.85
CA GLY A 15 -11.12 4.69 12.38
C GLY A 15 -11.03 4.63 10.87
N ALA A 16 -9.86 4.25 10.33
CA ALA A 16 -9.58 4.37 8.90
C ALA A 16 -9.84 3.08 8.09
N THR A 17 -10.20 1.98 8.73
CA THR A 17 -10.26 0.65 8.12
C THR A 17 -11.70 0.16 7.94
N ALA A 18 -12.27 0.36 6.78
CA ALA A 18 -13.70 0.14 6.48
C ALA A 18 -14.25 -1.26 6.81
N HIS A 19 -13.42 -2.29 6.92
CA HIS A 19 -13.87 -3.64 7.29
C HIS A 19 -13.83 -3.90 8.80
N VAL A 20 -13.09 -3.10 9.56
CA VAL A 20 -12.98 -3.19 11.03
C VAL A 20 -13.79 -2.10 11.69
N ASP A 21 -13.60 -0.88 11.23
CA ASP A 21 -14.22 0.31 11.81
C ASP A 21 -15.64 0.51 11.33
N ARG A 22 -16.39 1.36 12.03
CA ARG A 22 -17.81 1.60 11.83
C ARG A 22 -18.07 3.09 11.58
N ILE A 23 -19.19 3.39 10.95
CA ILE A 23 -19.66 4.77 10.74
C ILE A 23 -20.22 5.32 12.05
N THR A 24 -19.89 6.60 12.36
CA THR A 24 -20.41 7.36 13.50
C THR A 24 -21.30 8.53 13.11
N GLU A 25 -21.12 9.09 11.90
CA GLU A 25 -21.99 10.12 11.32
C GLU A 25 -22.05 9.97 9.80
N ILE A 26 -23.19 10.29 9.21
CA ILE A 26 -23.41 10.35 7.77
C ILE A 26 -23.96 11.75 7.44
N GLY A 27 -23.37 12.43 6.45
CA GLY A 27 -23.86 13.68 5.90
C GLY A 27 -24.07 13.58 4.40
N LEU A 28 -25.23 14.01 3.92
CA LEU A 28 -25.61 13.99 2.51
C LEU A 28 -26.11 15.35 2.06
N VAL A 29 -25.69 15.76 0.85
CA VAL A 29 -26.31 16.84 0.07
C VAL A 29 -26.81 16.24 -1.24
N GLU A 30 -28.11 16.33 -1.47
CA GLU A 30 -28.79 15.80 -2.65
C GLU A 30 -28.91 16.89 -3.74
N VAL A 31 -28.45 16.57 -4.94
CA VAL A 31 -28.46 17.48 -6.06
C VAL A 31 -29.04 16.76 -7.28
N ASP A 32 -29.99 17.42 -7.96
CA ASP A 32 -30.53 16.92 -9.21
C ASP A 32 -30.52 18.02 -10.26
N GLN A 33 -30.02 17.71 -11.46
CA GLN A 33 -29.85 18.65 -12.57
C GLN A 33 -29.22 19.99 -12.15
N GLY A 34 -28.20 19.92 -11.31
CA GLY A 34 -27.48 21.08 -10.81
C GLY A 34 -28.23 21.92 -9.76
N ARG A 35 -29.37 21.45 -9.27
CA ARG A 35 -30.16 22.11 -8.22
C ARG A 35 -30.04 21.33 -6.91
N HIS A 36 -29.78 22.03 -5.84
CA HIS A 36 -29.88 21.50 -4.49
C HIS A 36 -31.34 21.10 -4.20
N VAL A 37 -31.56 19.82 -3.91
CA VAL A 37 -32.92 19.29 -3.66
C VAL A 37 -33.17 18.89 -2.22
N GLY A 38 -32.11 18.69 -1.43
CA GLY A 38 -32.22 18.37 -0.02
C GLY A 38 -30.92 18.06 0.66
N GLU A 39 -30.97 17.98 1.96
CA GLU A 39 -29.88 17.57 2.83
C GLU A 39 -30.41 16.58 3.87
N TRP A 40 -29.52 15.70 4.29
CA TRP A 40 -29.82 14.77 5.36
C TRP A 40 -28.55 14.42 6.14
N SER A 41 -28.67 14.30 7.45
CA SER A 41 -27.59 13.82 8.29
C SER A 41 -28.12 12.99 9.43
N SER A 42 -27.33 12.08 9.92
CA SER A 42 -27.60 11.29 11.11
C SER A 42 -26.31 10.91 11.81
N LEU A 43 -26.30 11.03 13.14
CA LEU A 43 -25.38 10.27 13.96
C LEU A 43 -25.75 8.78 13.83
N VAL A 44 -24.77 7.91 13.96
CA VAL A 44 -24.91 6.46 13.84
C VAL A 44 -24.26 5.80 15.04
N ASN A 45 -24.99 4.94 15.73
CA ASN A 45 -24.40 4.12 16.78
C ASN A 45 -23.48 3.07 16.13
N PRO A 46 -22.16 3.16 16.36
CA PRO A 46 -21.20 2.26 15.72
C PRO A 46 -21.17 0.87 16.37
N GLU A 47 -21.94 0.63 17.43
CA GLU A 47 -21.99 -0.61 18.22
C GLU A 47 -20.61 -1.03 18.76
N ARG A 48 -19.74 -0.04 18.96
CA ARG A 48 -18.38 -0.21 19.50
C ARG A 48 -17.86 1.14 20.04
N PRO A 49 -16.88 1.14 20.97
CA PRO A 49 -16.31 2.38 21.49
C PRO A 49 -15.60 3.19 20.39
N ILE A 50 -15.71 4.51 20.50
CA ILE A 50 -14.99 5.47 19.64
C ILE A 50 -13.61 5.72 20.27
N PRO A 51 -12.49 5.52 19.55
CA PRO A 51 -11.17 5.79 20.08
C PRO A 51 -10.98 7.29 20.42
N ALA A 52 -10.32 7.60 21.54
CA ALA A 52 -10.13 8.97 22.03
C ALA A 52 -9.49 9.92 20.98
N MET A 53 -8.62 9.39 20.11
CA MET A 53 -8.04 10.17 19.00
C MET A 53 -9.11 10.58 17.98
N ILE A 54 -10.07 9.73 17.72
CA ILE A 54 -11.19 10.02 16.80
C ILE A 54 -12.17 11.00 17.44
N GLU A 55 -12.50 10.83 18.73
CA GLU A 55 -13.29 11.80 19.45
C GLU A 55 -12.67 13.21 19.43
N SER A 56 -11.35 13.29 19.63
CA SER A 56 -10.61 14.56 19.55
C SER A 56 -10.63 15.19 18.15
N LEU A 57 -10.69 14.37 17.09
CA LEU A 57 -10.71 14.84 15.70
C LEU A 57 -12.09 15.31 15.26
N THR A 58 -13.13 14.52 15.55
CA THR A 58 -14.50 14.71 15.03
C THR A 58 -15.41 15.43 16.01
N GLY A 59 -15.05 15.45 17.30
CA GLY A 59 -15.90 15.90 18.38
C GLY A 59 -17.10 14.98 18.67
N ILE A 60 -17.17 13.80 18.04
CA ILE A 60 -18.24 12.82 18.25
C ILE A 60 -17.82 11.87 19.37
N THR A 61 -18.56 11.87 20.47
CA THR A 61 -18.31 11.03 21.65
C THR A 61 -19.22 9.81 21.69
N ASP A 62 -18.84 8.80 22.48
CA ASP A 62 -19.68 7.63 22.73
C ASP A 62 -21.07 8.02 23.26
N ALA A 63 -21.15 9.03 24.13
CA ALA A 63 -22.41 9.53 24.68
C ALA A 63 -23.35 10.10 23.60
N MET A 64 -22.79 10.76 22.57
CA MET A 64 -23.58 11.35 21.49
C MET A 64 -24.22 10.29 20.58
N VAL A 65 -23.59 9.14 20.43
CA VAL A 65 -24.04 8.08 19.55
C VAL A 65 -24.78 6.94 20.28
N ALA A 66 -24.84 6.96 21.61
CA ALA A 66 -25.43 5.90 22.42
C ALA A 66 -26.88 5.60 22.04
N ASP A 67 -27.69 6.65 21.87
CA ASP A 67 -29.11 6.56 21.53
C ASP A 67 -29.37 6.80 20.03
N ALA A 68 -28.30 6.96 19.21
CA ALA A 68 -28.45 7.11 17.77
C ALA A 68 -28.85 5.77 17.11
N PRO A 69 -29.53 5.83 15.96
CA PRO A 69 -29.87 4.62 15.23
C PRO A 69 -28.60 3.87 14.77
N THR A 70 -28.63 2.54 14.77
CA THR A 70 -27.57 1.74 14.16
C THR A 70 -27.62 1.87 12.62
N PHE A 71 -26.52 1.53 11.93
CA PHE A 71 -26.54 1.52 10.46
C PHE A 71 -27.64 0.58 9.91
N ALA A 72 -27.86 -0.55 10.56
CA ALA A 72 -28.90 -1.51 10.15
C ALA A 72 -30.31 -0.89 10.15
N GLN A 73 -30.60 -0.01 11.12
CA GLN A 73 -31.88 0.70 11.19
C GLN A 73 -32.03 1.77 10.11
N LEU A 74 -30.91 2.42 9.71
CA LEU A 74 -30.91 3.45 8.66
C LEU A 74 -30.82 2.86 7.25
N ALA A 75 -30.37 1.64 7.09
CA ALA A 75 -29.94 1.08 5.81
C ALA A 75 -31.02 1.12 4.73
N GLY A 76 -32.29 0.88 5.07
CA GLY A 76 -33.39 0.89 4.11
C GLY A 76 -33.62 2.27 3.49
N ASP A 77 -33.79 3.28 4.33
CA ASP A 77 -34.05 4.66 3.90
C ASP A 77 -32.82 5.26 3.20
N LEU A 78 -31.64 5.01 3.76
CA LEU A 78 -30.38 5.45 3.17
C LEU A 78 -30.17 4.83 1.78
N TYR A 79 -30.44 3.54 1.61
CA TYR A 79 -30.31 2.87 0.32
C TYR A 79 -31.24 3.48 -0.73
N GLN A 80 -32.50 3.80 -0.37
CA GLN A 80 -33.44 4.46 -1.28
C GLN A 80 -32.98 5.86 -1.69
N ARG A 81 -32.41 6.65 -0.76
CA ARG A 81 -31.85 7.97 -1.06
C ARG A 81 -30.68 7.90 -2.02
N LEU A 82 -29.84 6.88 -1.89
CA LEU A 82 -28.62 6.68 -2.68
C LEU A 82 -28.87 5.99 -4.03
N ALA A 83 -29.99 5.27 -4.18
CA ALA A 83 -30.28 4.45 -5.34
C ALA A 83 -30.35 5.27 -6.65
N GLY A 84 -29.65 4.82 -7.68
CA GLY A 84 -29.64 5.45 -9.01
C GLY A 84 -28.87 6.78 -9.11
N LYS A 85 -28.30 7.26 -8.02
CA LYS A 85 -27.54 8.51 -7.99
C LYS A 85 -26.02 8.25 -8.01
N THR A 86 -25.27 9.21 -8.55
CA THR A 86 -23.79 9.17 -8.52
C THR A 86 -23.30 9.66 -7.15
N LEU A 87 -22.50 8.85 -6.48
CA LEU A 87 -21.86 9.22 -5.22
C LEU A 87 -20.67 10.15 -5.46
N VAL A 88 -20.63 11.30 -4.78
CA VAL A 88 -19.53 12.26 -4.82
C VAL A 88 -18.96 12.42 -3.42
N ALA A 89 -17.67 12.13 -3.23
CA ALA A 89 -17.01 12.25 -1.93
C ALA A 89 -15.55 12.72 -2.08
N HIS A 90 -14.96 13.21 -0.99
CA HIS A 90 -13.56 13.64 -0.96
C HIS A 90 -12.65 12.50 -0.50
N ASN A 91 -11.81 11.99 -1.41
CA ASN A 91 -11.15 10.68 -1.24
C ASN A 91 -12.17 9.51 -1.23
N ALA A 92 -13.11 9.56 -2.16
CA ALA A 92 -14.30 8.72 -2.23
C ALA A 92 -14.09 7.20 -2.06
N ARG A 93 -12.84 6.71 -2.18
CA ARG A 93 -12.49 5.33 -1.86
C ARG A 93 -12.76 5.00 -0.39
N PHE A 94 -12.57 5.96 0.50
CA PHE A 94 -12.80 5.84 1.93
C PHE A 94 -14.31 5.69 2.20
N ASP A 95 -15.09 6.69 1.85
CA ASP A 95 -16.54 6.73 2.14
C ASP A 95 -17.29 5.61 1.45
N PHE A 96 -17.01 5.38 0.17
CA PHE A 96 -17.61 4.27 -0.56
C PHE A 96 -17.22 2.91 0.05
N GLY A 97 -15.98 2.77 0.54
CA GLY A 97 -15.52 1.56 1.22
C GLY A 97 -16.34 1.26 2.48
N PHE A 98 -16.59 2.27 3.30
CA PHE A 98 -17.42 2.15 4.51
C PHE A 98 -18.88 1.85 4.17
N LEU A 99 -19.52 2.63 3.32
CA LEU A 99 -20.91 2.39 2.91
C LEU A 99 -21.12 0.99 2.35
N ARG A 100 -20.24 0.56 1.44
CA ARG A 100 -20.33 -0.77 0.84
C ARG A 100 -20.20 -1.89 1.87
N ASN A 101 -19.32 -1.74 2.87
CA ASN A 101 -19.15 -2.73 3.91
C ASN A 101 -20.36 -2.73 4.88
N GLU A 102 -20.89 -1.58 5.26
CA GLU A 102 -22.07 -1.50 6.11
C GLU A 102 -23.30 -2.06 5.40
N PHE A 103 -23.55 -1.71 4.14
CA PHE A 103 -24.66 -2.31 3.37
C PHE A 103 -24.49 -3.82 3.21
N ARG A 104 -23.27 -4.32 3.00
CA ARG A 104 -23.01 -5.75 2.91
C ARG A 104 -23.32 -6.48 4.23
N ARG A 105 -23.03 -5.86 5.39
CA ARG A 105 -23.36 -6.43 6.71
C ARG A 105 -24.86 -6.66 6.90
N VAL A 106 -25.69 -5.84 6.28
CA VAL A 106 -27.16 -5.97 6.28
C VAL A 106 -27.71 -6.67 5.05
N GLY A 107 -26.87 -7.34 4.25
CA GLY A 107 -27.28 -8.13 3.09
C GLY A 107 -27.61 -7.34 1.82
N LEU A 108 -27.31 -6.04 1.77
CA LEU A 108 -27.57 -5.17 0.62
C LEU A 108 -26.30 -5.01 -0.25
N LYS A 109 -26.48 -5.03 -1.58
CA LYS A 109 -25.42 -4.74 -2.54
C LYS A 109 -25.51 -3.27 -2.98
N TYR A 110 -24.50 -2.47 -2.65
CA TYR A 110 -24.39 -1.07 -3.06
C TYR A 110 -23.20 -0.87 -4.02
N ALA A 111 -23.48 -0.45 -5.24
CA ALA A 111 -22.49 -0.30 -6.31
C ALA A 111 -22.85 0.90 -7.24
N PRO A 112 -22.78 2.14 -6.75
CA PRO A 112 -23.06 3.34 -7.54
C PRO A 112 -21.90 3.68 -8.49
N ASP A 113 -22.14 4.59 -9.42
CA ASP A 113 -21.07 5.40 -10.02
C ASP A 113 -20.46 6.30 -8.94
N VAL A 114 -19.13 6.43 -8.91
CA VAL A 114 -18.42 7.18 -7.84
C VAL A 114 -17.53 8.26 -8.46
N LEU A 115 -17.68 9.49 -8.01
CA LEU A 115 -16.82 10.64 -8.32
C LEU A 115 -15.99 11.02 -7.09
N CYS A 116 -14.68 11.15 -7.27
CA CYS A 116 -13.76 11.58 -6.23
C CYS A 116 -13.32 13.02 -6.47
N THR A 117 -13.67 13.94 -5.56
CA THR A 117 -13.31 15.36 -5.69
C THR A 117 -11.79 15.59 -5.56
N VAL A 118 -11.03 14.73 -4.85
CA VAL A 118 -9.55 14.77 -4.87
C VAL A 118 -9.03 14.52 -6.28
N ARG A 119 -9.54 13.49 -6.97
CA ARG A 119 -9.14 13.19 -8.35
C ARG A 119 -9.56 14.28 -9.31
N LEU A 120 -10.75 14.84 -9.10
CA LEU A 120 -11.28 15.97 -9.88
C LEU A 120 -10.39 17.21 -9.70
N SER A 121 -10.09 17.58 -8.46
CA SER A 121 -9.20 18.70 -8.15
C SER A 121 -7.78 18.51 -8.75
N ARG A 122 -7.22 17.31 -8.69
CA ARG A 122 -5.90 17.01 -9.31
C ARG A 122 -5.92 17.13 -10.82
N ARG A 123 -7.03 16.80 -11.46
CA ARG A 123 -7.17 16.86 -12.91
C ARG A 123 -7.38 18.28 -13.40
N LEU A 124 -8.16 19.09 -12.66
CA LEU A 124 -8.50 20.46 -13.02
C LEU A 124 -7.44 21.48 -12.59
N TYR A 125 -6.68 21.19 -11.52
CA TYR A 125 -5.65 22.06 -10.95
C TYR A 125 -4.32 21.32 -10.80
N PRO A 126 -3.70 20.86 -11.90
CA PRO A 126 -2.49 20.03 -11.85
C PRO A 126 -1.25 20.76 -11.32
N GLN A 127 -1.26 22.09 -11.31
CA GLN A 127 -0.21 22.95 -10.76
C GLN A 127 -0.18 22.93 -9.23
N GLU A 128 -1.28 22.53 -8.59
CA GLU A 128 -1.40 22.52 -7.16
C GLU A 128 -0.75 21.29 -6.52
N ARG A 129 -0.09 21.47 -5.37
CA ARG A 129 0.60 20.38 -4.68
C ARG A 129 -0.28 19.61 -3.72
N ARG A 130 -1.31 20.27 -3.16
CA ARG A 130 -2.19 19.71 -2.12
C ARG A 130 -3.64 19.73 -2.59
N HIS A 131 -4.36 18.63 -2.33
CA HIS A 131 -5.74 18.44 -2.72
C HIS A 131 -6.59 17.82 -1.59
N ASN A 132 -6.14 17.91 -0.33
CA ASN A 132 -6.98 17.63 0.83
C ASN A 132 -8.06 18.70 0.98
N LEU A 133 -9.12 18.41 1.71
CA LEU A 133 -10.30 19.26 1.77
C LEU A 133 -9.96 20.67 2.29
N ASP A 134 -9.12 20.80 3.31
CA ASP A 134 -8.68 22.11 3.82
C ASP A 134 -7.96 22.95 2.76
N SER A 135 -7.12 22.31 1.94
CA SER A 135 -6.45 23.01 0.84
C SER A 135 -7.41 23.44 -0.28
N VAL A 136 -8.46 22.65 -0.52
CA VAL A 136 -9.53 23.01 -1.47
C VAL A 136 -10.35 24.17 -0.92
N ILE A 137 -10.76 24.14 0.34
CA ILE A 137 -11.47 25.23 1.03
C ILE A 137 -10.67 26.53 0.94
N ALA A 138 -9.40 26.49 1.38
CA ALA A 138 -8.55 27.68 1.39
C ALA A 138 -8.32 28.26 -0.01
N ARG A 139 -8.10 27.40 -1.01
CA ARG A 139 -7.82 27.80 -2.40
C ARG A 139 -9.01 28.51 -3.04
N HIS A 140 -10.20 28.01 -2.82
CA HIS A 140 -11.41 28.48 -3.48
C HIS A 140 -12.25 29.43 -2.59
N GLY A 141 -11.75 29.81 -1.41
CA GLY A 141 -12.45 30.69 -0.49
C GLY A 141 -13.80 30.15 -0.03
N LEU A 142 -13.91 28.81 0.10
CA LEU A 142 -15.15 28.17 0.53
C LEU A 142 -15.34 28.33 2.02
N SER A 143 -16.59 28.47 2.48
CA SER A 143 -16.91 28.50 3.92
C SER A 143 -17.18 27.09 4.44
N CYS A 144 -16.73 26.82 5.65
CA CYS A 144 -17.05 25.62 6.39
C CYS A 144 -17.05 25.91 7.88
N ASP A 145 -18.23 25.98 8.48
CA ASP A 145 -18.39 26.43 9.88
C ASP A 145 -18.02 25.32 10.89
N ASN A 146 -18.14 24.05 10.49
CA ASN A 146 -17.88 22.91 11.36
C ASN A 146 -17.12 21.81 10.60
N ARG A 147 -15.80 21.97 10.46
CA ARG A 147 -14.95 20.90 9.90
C ARG A 147 -15.04 19.63 10.74
N HIS A 148 -14.91 18.49 10.10
CA HIS A 148 -15.05 17.15 10.71
C HIS A 148 -16.46 16.89 11.26
N ARG A 149 -17.48 17.45 10.59
CA ARG A 149 -18.87 17.06 10.73
C ARG A 149 -19.38 16.74 9.31
N ALA A 150 -19.89 15.53 9.17
CA ALA A 150 -20.16 14.92 7.87
C ALA A 150 -21.04 15.80 6.94
N LEU A 151 -22.10 16.42 7.46
CA LEU A 151 -22.93 17.29 6.62
C LEU A 151 -22.23 18.59 6.21
N ALA A 152 -21.43 19.18 7.10
CA ALA A 152 -20.68 20.40 6.76
C ALA A 152 -19.65 20.12 5.67
N ASP A 153 -18.94 19.02 5.76
CA ASP A 153 -17.94 18.61 4.76
C ASP A 153 -18.62 18.22 3.43
N ALA A 154 -19.77 17.54 3.45
CA ALA A 154 -20.55 17.27 2.24
C ALA A 154 -21.03 18.57 1.53
N ARG A 155 -21.41 19.61 2.29
CA ARG A 155 -21.76 20.94 1.73
C ARG A 155 -20.57 21.57 1.01
N VAL A 156 -19.38 21.51 1.62
CA VAL A 156 -18.14 22.02 0.98
C VAL A 156 -17.91 21.34 -0.38
N LEU A 157 -18.18 20.03 -0.51
CA LEU A 157 -18.01 19.34 -1.79
C LEU A 157 -18.99 19.85 -2.85
N TRP A 158 -20.21 20.16 -2.46
CA TRP A 158 -21.19 20.79 -3.34
C TRP A 158 -20.76 22.20 -3.74
N ASP A 159 -20.31 23.02 -2.79
CA ASP A 159 -19.85 24.38 -3.05
C ASP A 159 -18.60 24.39 -3.95
N PHE A 160 -17.66 23.48 -3.72
CA PHE A 160 -16.53 23.27 -4.63
C PHE A 160 -17.00 22.93 -6.05
N THR A 161 -17.99 22.05 -6.16
CA THR A 161 -18.52 21.67 -7.49
C THR A 161 -19.19 22.86 -8.19
N ARG A 162 -19.92 23.69 -7.48
CA ARG A 162 -20.52 24.92 -8.02
C ARG A 162 -19.42 25.89 -8.48
N HIS A 163 -18.41 26.08 -7.64
CA HIS A 163 -17.30 27.00 -7.90
C HIS A 163 -16.54 26.62 -9.18
N ILE A 164 -16.15 25.36 -9.35
CA ILE A 164 -15.45 24.94 -10.57
C ILE A 164 -16.30 25.12 -11.84
N HIS A 165 -17.62 25.01 -11.74
CA HIS A 165 -18.54 25.26 -12.88
C HIS A 165 -18.71 26.74 -13.22
N GLN A 166 -18.34 27.66 -12.31
CA GLN A 166 -18.31 29.10 -12.58
C GLN A 166 -16.97 29.52 -13.18
N ASP A 167 -15.86 28.86 -12.76
CA ASP A 167 -14.51 29.31 -13.09
C ASP A 167 -13.89 28.59 -14.28
N LEU A 168 -14.33 27.38 -14.61
CA LEU A 168 -13.72 26.54 -15.62
C LEU A 168 -14.68 26.21 -16.76
N ASP A 169 -14.10 25.89 -17.93
CA ASP A 169 -14.88 25.46 -19.08
C ASP A 169 -15.64 24.16 -18.79
N THR A 170 -16.91 24.13 -19.13
CA THR A 170 -17.80 22.98 -18.95
C THR A 170 -17.28 21.73 -19.65
N SER A 171 -16.57 21.87 -20.78
CA SER A 171 -15.98 20.73 -21.51
C SER A 171 -14.82 20.10 -20.75
N GLU A 172 -14.00 20.90 -20.07
CA GLU A 172 -12.89 20.43 -19.25
C GLU A 172 -13.40 19.62 -18.05
N ILE A 173 -14.39 20.16 -17.35
CA ILE A 173 -15.04 19.47 -16.23
C ILE A 173 -15.69 18.17 -16.71
N ARG A 174 -16.42 18.22 -17.84
CA ARG A 174 -17.06 17.02 -18.42
C ARG A 174 -16.04 15.93 -18.72
N ASN A 175 -14.93 16.28 -19.35
CA ASN A 175 -13.86 15.33 -19.66
C ASN A 175 -13.28 14.71 -18.39
N ALA A 176 -13.01 15.52 -17.35
CA ALA A 176 -12.50 15.04 -16.07
C ALA A 176 -13.48 14.09 -15.36
N VAL A 177 -14.77 14.33 -15.46
CA VAL A 177 -15.83 13.47 -14.91
C VAL A 177 -15.98 12.18 -15.71
N VAL A 178 -16.02 12.24 -17.04
CA VAL A 178 -16.12 11.07 -17.91
C VAL A 178 -14.92 10.14 -17.69
N ASP A 179 -13.72 10.68 -17.58
CA ASP A 179 -12.50 9.90 -17.29
C ASP A 179 -12.58 9.16 -15.94
N GLN A 180 -13.26 9.74 -14.95
CA GLN A 180 -13.44 9.08 -13.65
C GLN A 180 -14.51 7.98 -13.68
N LEU A 181 -15.61 8.22 -14.41
CA LEU A 181 -16.77 7.32 -14.51
C LEU A 181 -16.57 6.23 -15.56
N ARG A 182 -15.49 6.31 -16.33
CA ARG A 182 -15.17 5.32 -17.36
C ARG A 182 -15.00 3.94 -16.73
N LYS A 183 -15.92 3.05 -17.03
CA LYS A 183 -15.85 1.65 -16.59
C LYS A 183 -14.63 0.98 -17.23
N PRO A 184 -13.98 0.04 -16.53
CA PRO A 184 -12.89 -0.75 -17.10
C PRO A 184 -13.37 -1.41 -18.40
N GLN A 185 -12.67 -1.18 -19.52
CA GLN A 185 -12.95 -1.87 -20.77
C GLN A 185 -12.24 -3.22 -20.75
N LEU A 186 -13.00 -4.26 -20.44
CA LEU A 186 -12.48 -5.62 -20.50
C LEU A 186 -12.20 -6.02 -21.96
N PRO A 187 -11.14 -6.78 -22.23
CA PRO A 187 -10.95 -7.45 -23.50
C PRO A 187 -12.19 -8.28 -23.88
N PRO A 188 -12.57 -8.33 -25.18
CA PRO A 188 -13.76 -9.07 -25.63
C PRO A 188 -13.73 -10.57 -25.30
N SER A 189 -12.54 -11.11 -25.07
CA SER A 189 -12.29 -12.51 -24.70
C SER A 189 -12.63 -12.82 -23.24
N LEU A 190 -12.78 -11.79 -22.37
CA LEU A 190 -13.08 -11.99 -20.97
C LEU A 190 -14.59 -11.89 -20.70
N PRO A 191 -15.12 -12.66 -19.72
CA PRO A 191 -16.51 -12.58 -19.32
C PRO A 191 -16.88 -11.17 -18.87
N THR A 192 -18.06 -10.68 -19.23
CA THR A 192 -18.56 -9.36 -18.85
C THR A 192 -18.80 -9.23 -17.34
N ASP A 193 -19.07 -10.34 -16.68
CA ASP A 193 -19.28 -10.46 -15.22
C ASP A 193 -17.99 -10.76 -14.43
N LEU A 194 -16.83 -10.78 -15.10
CA LEU A 194 -15.53 -10.95 -14.45
C LEU A 194 -15.31 -10.01 -13.25
N PRO A 195 -15.71 -8.72 -13.29
CA PRO A 195 -15.58 -7.84 -12.15
C PRO A 195 -16.28 -8.34 -10.89
N GLU A 196 -17.42 -9.01 -11.03
CA GLU A 196 -18.19 -9.58 -9.93
C GLU A 196 -17.59 -10.88 -9.39
N GLN A 197 -16.94 -11.65 -10.26
CA GLN A 197 -16.32 -12.92 -9.88
C GLN A 197 -15.03 -12.73 -9.04
N ILE A 198 -14.25 -11.66 -9.31
CA ILE A 198 -12.99 -11.44 -8.62
C ILE A 198 -13.26 -10.96 -7.19
N PRO A 199 -12.76 -11.64 -6.16
CA PRO A 199 -12.98 -11.26 -4.77
C PRO A 199 -12.19 -10.00 -4.39
N GLU A 200 -12.73 -9.24 -3.43
CA GLU A 200 -12.05 -8.12 -2.80
C GLU A 200 -11.25 -8.59 -1.58
N ALA A 201 -10.25 -9.38 -1.83
CA ALA A 201 -9.42 -10.04 -0.84
C ALA A 201 -7.95 -10.01 -1.26
N PRO A 202 -7.02 -10.21 -0.31
CA PRO A 202 -5.61 -10.40 -0.62
C PRO A 202 -5.39 -11.64 -1.48
N GLY A 203 -4.40 -11.57 -2.38
CA GLY A 203 -4.07 -12.74 -3.18
C GLY A 203 -3.16 -12.45 -4.37
N VAL A 204 -3.06 -13.45 -5.23
CA VAL A 204 -2.27 -13.47 -6.45
C VAL A 204 -3.20 -13.68 -7.64
N TYR A 205 -2.87 -13.06 -8.77
CA TYR A 205 -3.59 -13.22 -10.04
C TYR A 205 -2.60 -13.41 -11.19
N ALA A 206 -3.06 -14.10 -12.24
CA ALA A 206 -2.33 -14.28 -13.48
C ALA A 206 -3.22 -13.98 -14.68
N PHE A 207 -2.65 -13.34 -15.69
CA PHE A 207 -3.25 -13.17 -17.02
C PHE A 207 -2.66 -14.18 -17.99
N TYR A 208 -3.51 -14.77 -18.81
CA TYR A 208 -3.13 -15.76 -19.81
C TYR A 208 -3.59 -15.34 -21.20
N ALA A 209 -2.78 -15.69 -22.20
CA ALA A 209 -3.14 -15.59 -23.60
C ALA A 209 -4.03 -16.79 -24.03
N LYS A 210 -4.50 -16.78 -25.29
CA LYS A 210 -5.38 -17.85 -25.85
C LYS A 210 -4.71 -19.22 -25.87
N ASP A 211 -3.40 -19.25 -26.04
CA ASP A 211 -2.56 -20.46 -26.03
C ASP A 211 -2.17 -20.93 -24.60
N ASN A 212 -2.81 -20.36 -23.59
CA ASN A 212 -2.58 -20.66 -22.19
C ASN A 212 -1.18 -20.25 -21.66
N VAL A 213 -0.46 -19.41 -22.41
CA VAL A 213 0.80 -18.84 -21.94
C VAL A 213 0.52 -17.76 -20.90
N ALA A 214 1.24 -17.81 -19.77
CA ALA A 214 1.13 -16.80 -18.74
C ALA A 214 1.76 -15.47 -19.21
N LEU A 215 0.96 -14.43 -19.29
CA LEU A 215 1.41 -13.09 -19.70
C LEU A 215 1.97 -12.30 -18.54
N HIS A 216 1.27 -12.33 -17.41
CA HIS A 216 1.66 -11.56 -16.23
C HIS A 216 1.12 -12.19 -14.96
N VAL A 217 1.94 -12.18 -13.91
CA VAL A 217 1.56 -12.56 -12.55
C VAL A 217 1.68 -11.32 -11.64
N GLY A 218 0.67 -11.08 -10.83
CA GLY A 218 0.68 -9.98 -9.88
C GLY A 218 0.08 -10.35 -8.53
N LYS A 219 0.38 -9.57 -7.49
CA LYS A 219 -0.21 -9.71 -6.16
C LYS A 219 -0.88 -8.42 -5.72
N SER A 220 -1.84 -8.51 -4.82
CA SER A 220 -2.52 -7.34 -4.25
C SER A 220 -3.18 -7.66 -2.92
N ALA A 221 -3.34 -6.65 -2.06
CA ALA A 221 -4.23 -6.70 -0.90
C ALA A 221 -5.73 -6.67 -1.30
N ASN A 222 -6.06 -6.23 -2.52
CA ASN A 222 -7.40 -6.28 -3.09
C ASN A 222 -7.32 -6.70 -4.56
N LEU A 223 -7.61 -7.97 -4.82
CA LEU A 223 -7.53 -8.58 -6.15
C LEU A 223 -8.42 -7.86 -7.17
N ARG A 224 -9.70 -7.63 -6.84
CA ARG A 224 -10.65 -6.97 -7.76
C ARG A 224 -10.15 -5.61 -8.21
N ALA A 225 -9.83 -4.74 -7.26
CA ALA A 225 -9.36 -3.39 -7.56
C ALA A 225 -8.09 -3.42 -8.42
N ARG A 226 -7.16 -4.33 -8.12
CA ARG A 226 -5.89 -4.43 -8.84
C ARG A 226 -6.07 -4.98 -10.25
N VAL A 227 -6.81 -6.07 -10.43
CA VAL A 227 -7.06 -6.66 -11.74
C VAL A 227 -7.79 -5.67 -12.64
N LEU A 228 -8.86 -5.03 -12.16
CA LEU A 228 -9.61 -4.05 -12.94
C LEU A 228 -8.79 -2.81 -13.28
N SER A 229 -7.83 -2.42 -12.44
CA SER A 229 -6.93 -1.30 -12.73
C SER A 229 -6.05 -1.53 -13.97
N HIS A 230 -5.84 -2.79 -14.38
CA HIS A 230 -5.12 -3.09 -15.61
C HIS A 230 -5.94 -2.78 -16.88
N PHE A 231 -7.25 -2.73 -16.76
CA PHE A 231 -8.19 -2.44 -17.84
C PHE A 231 -8.71 -0.98 -17.83
N SER A 232 -8.21 -0.16 -16.91
CA SER A 232 -8.60 1.25 -16.74
C SER A 232 -7.42 2.18 -17.06
N GLY A 233 -7.67 3.33 -17.71
CA GLY A 233 -6.70 4.41 -17.94
C GLY A 233 -5.99 4.39 -19.30
N ASP A 234 -5.46 5.56 -19.70
CA ASP A 234 -4.87 5.81 -21.02
C ASP A 234 -3.41 5.36 -21.17
N LYS A 235 -2.68 5.21 -20.06
CA LYS A 235 -1.29 4.74 -20.06
C LYS A 235 -1.23 3.24 -19.79
N ARG A 236 -1.67 2.43 -20.76
CA ARG A 236 -1.56 0.97 -20.67
C ARG A 236 -0.22 0.54 -21.26
N PRO A 237 0.58 -0.29 -20.57
CA PRO A 237 1.66 -1.01 -21.23
C PRO A 237 1.13 -1.77 -22.44
N ALA A 238 1.93 -1.92 -23.49
CA ALA A 238 1.50 -2.54 -24.77
C ALA A 238 0.80 -3.91 -24.57
N TRP A 239 1.28 -4.75 -23.63
CA TRP A 239 0.67 -6.04 -23.31
C TRP A 239 -0.70 -5.94 -22.59
N ARG A 240 -1.01 -4.80 -21.95
CA ARG A 240 -2.34 -4.54 -21.33
C ARG A 240 -3.36 -4.04 -22.34
N ALA A 241 -2.90 -3.37 -23.39
CA ALA A 241 -3.75 -2.88 -24.48
C ALA A 241 -4.12 -4.00 -25.48
N SER A 242 -3.42 -5.12 -25.42
CA SER A 242 -3.59 -6.16 -26.40
C SER A 242 -4.84 -6.98 -26.11
N THR A 243 -5.51 -7.33 -27.19
CA THR A 243 -6.50 -8.38 -27.33
C THR A 243 -5.99 -9.79 -26.91
N GLU A 244 -4.79 -9.86 -26.32
CA GLU A 244 -4.11 -11.12 -26.01
C GLU A 244 -4.62 -11.77 -24.73
N ILE A 245 -5.14 -11.00 -23.75
CA ILE A 245 -5.63 -11.56 -22.49
C ILE A 245 -6.93 -12.32 -22.75
N ALA A 246 -6.87 -13.65 -22.63
CA ALA A 246 -8.01 -14.54 -22.85
C ALA A 246 -8.58 -15.11 -21.54
N ARG A 247 -7.80 -15.15 -20.48
CA ARG A 247 -8.22 -15.70 -19.18
C ARG A 247 -7.53 -14.96 -18.03
N VAL A 248 -8.25 -14.83 -16.93
CA VAL A 248 -7.73 -14.36 -15.65
C VAL A 248 -7.91 -15.46 -14.61
N GLU A 249 -6.85 -15.78 -13.90
CA GLU A 249 -6.87 -16.71 -12.78
C GLU A 249 -6.45 -15.98 -11.52
N TRP A 250 -6.99 -16.36 -10.37
CA TRP A 250 -6.60 -15.78 -9.08
C TRP A 250 -6.67 -16.80 -7.97
N LYS A 251 -5.89 -16.57 -6.93
CA LYS A 251 -5.92 -17.34 -5.69
C LYS A 251 -5.89 -16.40 -4.50
N VAL A 252 -6.91 -16.50 -3.65
CA VAL A 252 -7.03 -15.71 -2.42
C VAL A 252 -6.07 -16.26 -1.37
N THR A 253 -5.44 -15.37 -0.61
CA THR A 253 -4.59 -15.69 0.55
C THR A 253 -5.18 -15.08 1.82
N ALA A 254 -4.68 -15.47 2.97
CA ALA A 254 -5.11 -14.90 4.26
C ALA A 254 -4.56 -13.49 4.49
N GLY A 255 -3.57 -13.05 3.70
CA GLY A 255 -2.99 -11.73 3.80
C GLY A 255 -1.84 -11.51 2.82
N GLU A 256 -1.02 -10.52 3.11
CA GLU A 256 0.06 -10.08 2.21
C GLU A 256 1.23 -11.05 2.19
N LEU A 257 1.56 -11.68 3.32
CA LEU A 257 2.66 -12.64 3.42
C LEU A 257 2.38 -13.88 2.55
N GLY A 258 1.18 -14.45 2.67
CA GLY A 258 0.74 -15.55 1.80
C GLY A 258 0.70 -15.16 0.33
N ALA A 259 0.29 -13.92 0.02
CA ALA A 259 0.34 -13.41 -1.33
C ALA A 259 1.78 -13.27 -1.86
N GLN A 260 2.74 -12.88 -1.02
CA GLN A 260 4.15 -12.81 -1.43
C GLN A 260 4.73 -14.18 -1.74
N PHE A 261 4.54 -15.18 -0.88
CA PHE A 261 5.03 -16.54 -1.11
C PHE A 261 4.39 -17.16 -2.35
N LEU A 262 3.07 -17.02 -2.49
CA LEU A 262 2.36 -17.54 -3.65
C LEU A 262 2.79 -16.84 -4.96
N HIS A 263 2.99 -15.53 -4.92
CA HIS A 263 3.47 -14.76 -6.06
C HIS A 263 4.87 -15.22 -6.51
N ALA A 264 5.80 -15.39 -5.57
CA ALA A 264 7.13 -15.90 -5.87
C ALA A 264 7.08 -17.30 -6.49
N ARG A 265 6.21 -18.17 -5.95
CA ARG A 265 5.97 -19.51 -6.50
C ARG A 265 5.44 -19.44 -7.93
N TRP A 266 4.38 -18.66 -8.18
CA TRP A 266 3.79 -18.54 -9.51
C TRP A 266 4.74 -17.91 -10.53
N LEU A 267 5.59 -16.96 -10.14
CA LEU A 267 6.63 -16.44 -11.02
C LEU A 267 7.61 -17.54 -11.45
N LYS A 268 7.96 -18.44 -10.55
CA LYS A 268 8.88 -19.55 -10.84
C LYS A 268 8.22 -20.67 -11.66
N GLU A 269 6.98 -21.01 -11.36
CA GLU A 269 6.22 -22.08 -12.02
C GLU A 269 5.71 -21.65 -13.41
N LEU A 270 5.14 -20.45 -13.53
CA LEU A 270 4.46 -19.98 -14.75
C LEU A 270 5.38 -19.24 -15.72
N GLN A 271 6.52 -18.72 -15.25
CA GLN A 271 7.50 -17.96 -16.05
C GLN A 271 6.86 -16.93 -16.99
N PRO A 272 6.06 -15.98 -16.48
CA PRO A 272 5.24 -15.09 -17.28
C PRO A 272 6.08 -14.17 -18.19
N LEU A 273 5.59 -13.89 -19.40
CA LEU A 273 6.31 -13.14 -20.43
C LEU A 273 6.64 -11.69 -20.03
N HIS A 274 5.74 -11.03 -19.30
CA HIS A 274 5.82 -9.58 -19.03
C HIS A 274 6.19 -9.23 -17.59
N ASN A 275 6.49 -10.20 -16.75
CA ASN A 275 7.15 -9.90 -15.51
C ASN A 275 8.65 -9.72 -15.78
N SER A 276 9.26 -8.73 -15.10
CA SER A 276 10.71 -8.75 -15.02
C SER A 276 11.12 -10.12 -14.53
N ARG A 277 11.93 -10.84 -15.30
CA ARG A 277 12.49 -12.11 -14.84
C ARG A 277 13.04 -11.87 -13.44
N PRO A 278 12.69 -12.69 -12.43
CA PRO A 278 13.46 -12.64 -11.19
C PRO A 278 14.91 -12.73 -11.65
N ARG A 279 15.70 -11.72 -11.32
CA ARG A 279 17.13 -11.80 -11.60
C ARG A 279 17.55 -13.13 -11.00
N HIS A 280 18.07 -14.03 -11.83
CA HIS A 280 18.50 -15.35 -11.42
C HIS A 280 19.17 -15.24 -10.09
N HIS A 281 18.61 -15.96 -9.10
CA HIS A 281 19.12 -16.01 -7.74
C HIS A 281 19.59 -14.63 -7.25
N GLU A 282 18.71 -13.90 -6.56
CA GLU A 282 19.24 -12.99 -5.56
C GLU A 282 19.85 -13.92 -4.51
N GLU A 283 21.06 -14.40 -4.79
CA GLU A 283 21.90 -15.04 -3.81
C GLU A 283 22.06 -14.02 -2.71
N LEU A 284 21.51 -14.34 -1.55
CA LEU A 284 21.74 -13.50 -0.40
C LEU A 284 23.21 -13.67 -0.01
N TRP A 285 23.87 -12.57 0.26
CA TRP A 285 25.25 -12.52 0.69
C TRP A 285 25.33 -12.02 2.11
N SER A 286 26.31 -12.51 2.86
CA SER A 286 26.65 -12.02 4.19
C SER A 286 28.16 -11.88 4.32
N LEU A 287 28.62 -11.14 5.31
CA LEU A 287 30.02 -11.14 5.70
C LEU A 287 30.17 -12.16 6.84
N GLN A 288 30.90 -13.25 6.61
CA GLN A 288 31.22 -14.22 7.62
C GLN A 288 32.51 -13.82 8.34
N TRP A 289 32.43 -13.69 9.64
CA TRP A 289 33.57 -13.37 10.46
C TRP A 289 33.38 -13.87 11.91
N ASP A 290 34.34 -14.62 12.39
CA ASP A 290 34.43 -15.09 13.79
C ASP A 290 35.82 -14.74 14.31
N PRO A 291 35.95 -13.81 15.27
CA PRO A 291 37.26 -13.37 15.78
C PRO A 291 38.01 -14.41 16.57
N ILE A 292 37.37 -15.52 16.99
CA ILE A 292 37.95 -16.54 17.88
C ILE A 292 38.27 -17.82 17.11
N ASN A 293 37.31 -18.34 16.34
CA ASN A 293 37.41 -19.67 15.72
C ASN A 293 37.25 -19.61 14.18
N GLY A 294 37.21 -18.44 13.58
CA GLY A 294 36.96 -18.25 12.16
C GLY A 294 38.09 -17.57 11.39
N PRO A 295 37.80 -17.11 10.17
CA PRO A 295 38.77 -16.38 9.36
C PRO A 295 39.17 -15.07 10.06
N SER A 296 40.45 -14.72 9.94
CA SER A 296 41.02 -13.50 10.53
C SER A 296 40.48 -12.21 9.94
N ILE A 297 39.85 -12.29 8.76
CA ILE A 297 39.22 -11.17 8.02
C ILE A 297 37.78 -11.53 7.67
N PRO A 298 36.85 -10.54 7.59
CA PRO A 298 35.51 -10.77 7.10
C PRO A 298 35.51 -11.23 5.64
N MET A 299 34.85 -12.36 5.37
CA MET A 299 34.74 -12.95 4.05
C MET A 299 33.30 -12.85 3.54
N PRO A 300 33.05 -12.37 2.30
CA PRO A 300 31.73 -12.46 1.70
C PRO A 300 31.40 -13.94 1.43
N VAL A 301 30.22 -14.36 1.86
CA VAL A 301 29.68 -15.71 1.64
C VAL A 301 28.28 -15.60 1.04
N ASP A 302 27.98 -16.45 0.06
CA ASP A 302 26.64 -16.56 -0.53
C ASP A 302 25.71 -17.44 0.32
N SER A 303 24.45 -17.52 -0.07
CA SER A 303 23.43 -18.30 0.63
C SER A 303 23.75 -19.80 0.71
N ALA A 304 24.56 -20.34 -0.19
CA ALA A 304 24.98 -21.74 -0.17
C ALA A 304 26.10 -21.98 0.85
N GLY A 305 26.95 -20.97 1.05
CA GLY A 305 28.09 -21.03 2.02
C GLY A 305 27.71 -20.56 3.43
N MET A 306 26.48 -20.00 3.66
CA MET A 306 26.06 -19.54 4.98
C MET A 306 25.69 -20.69 5.92
N ASP A 307 26.31 -20.73 7.09
CA ASP A 307 25.86 -21.57 8.21
C ASP A 307 24.92 -20.76 9.12
N LEU A 308 23.62 -20.93 8.91
CA LEU A 308 22.58 -20.24 9.70
C LEU A 308 22.47 -20.79 11.14
N SER A 309 23.05 -21.95 11.43
CA SER A 309 23.16 -22.46 12.82
C SER A 309 24.14 -21.63 13.66
N ARG A 310 25.02 -20.88 13.00
CA ARG A 310 25.98 -19.94 13.58
C ARG A 310 25.76 -18.54 13.04
N ALA A 311 24.50 -18.11 13.03
CA ALA A 311 24.10 -16.83 12.45
C ALA A 311 24.81 -15.65 13.13
N SER A 312 25.21 -15.76 14.38
CA SER A 312 25.98 -14.73 15.09
C SER A 312 27.38 -14.45 14.49
N ASN A 313 27.90 -15.34 13.63
CA ASN A 313 29.12 -15.12 12.87
C ASN A 313 28.88 -14.47 11.49
N LEU A 314 27.63 -14.22 11.14
CA LEU A 314 27.21 -13.57 9.93
C LEU A 314 26.85 -12.11 10.20
N HIS A 315 27.26 -11.20 9.30
CA HIS A 315 27.09 -9.77 9.47
C HIS A 315 26.42 -9.17 8.22
N GLY A 316 25.17 -8.76 8.38
CA GLY A 316 24.32 -8.20 7.33
C GLY A 316 23.79 -9.24 6.34
N MET A 317 22.69 -8.87 5.67
CA MET A 317 22.13 -9.62 4.55
C MET A 317 22.11 -8.70 3.34
N PHE A 318 22.83 -9.07 2.30
CA PHE A 318 23.07 -8.24 1.13
C PHE A 318 22.59 -8.95 -0.15
N ARG A 319 22.25 -8.16 -1.17
CA ARG A 319 21.77 -8.68 -2.46
C ARG A 319 22.89 -9.09 -3.43
N SER A 320 24.15 -8.84 -3.08
CA SER A 320 25.31 -9.21 -3.87
C SER A 320 26.58 -9.08 -3.06
N GLU A 321 27.64 -9.79 -3.45
CA GLU A 321 28.98 -9.67 -2.89
C GLU A 321 29.46 -8.21 -2.88
N ARG A 322 29.25 -7.50 -3.98
CA ARG A 322 29.61 -6.09 -4.10
C ARG A 322 28.97 -5.21 -3.04
N THR A 323 27.69 -5.45 -2.70
CA THR A 323 26.99 -4.68 -1.65
C THR A 323 27.48 -5.04 -0.26
N ALA A 324 27.87 -6.30 -0.01
CA ALA A 324 28.51 -6.74 1.23
C ALA A 324 29.88 -6.05 1.42
N LEU A 325 30.73 -6.08 0.40
CA LEU A 325 32.04 -5.41 0.44
C LEU A 325 31.94 -3.89 0.57
N ASN A 326 30.94 -3.27 -0.03
CA ASN A 326 30.69 -1.83 0.16
C ASN A 326 30.26 -1.49 1.60
N ALA A 327 29.47 -2.34 2.22
CA ALA A 327 29.10 -2.18 3.63
C ALA A 327 30.32 -2.33 4.54
N LEU A 328 31.18 -3.32 4.26
CA LEU A 328 32.46 -3.51 4.98
C LEU A 328 33.36 -2.29 4.81
N ARG A 329 33.48 -1.74 3.58
CA ARG A 329 34.29 -0.53 3.31
C ARG A 329 33.76 0.66 4.09
N LYS A 330 32.46 0.88 4.11
CA LYS A 330 31.82 1.94 4.89
C LYS A 330 32.14 1.80 6.38
N ALA A 331 31.96 0.60 6.94
CA ALA A 331 32.30 0.32 8.34
C ALA A 331 33.82 0.53 8.62
N ALA A 332 34.67 0.14 7.68
CA ALA A 332 36.12 0.35 7.83
C ALA A 332 36.48 1.83 7.85
N ASP A 333 35.91 2.65 6.99
CA ASP A 333 36.17 4.10 6.93
C ASP A 333 35.61 4.80 8.18
N GLU A 334 34.40 4.45 8.65
CA GLU A 334 33.77 5.05 9.83
C GLU A 334 34.48 4.72 11.15
N HIS A 335 35.04 3.51 11.25
CA HIS A 335 35.70 3.03 12.47
C HIS A 335 37.24 3.03 12.38
N GLY A 336 37.83 3.56 11.33
CA GLY A 336 39.27 3.65 11.13
C GLY A 336 39.96 2.27 11.05
N LEU A 337 39.30 1.29 10.44
CA LEU A 337 39.87 -0.06 10.26
C LEU A 337 40.86 -0.08 9.10
N CYS A 338 41.81 -1.02 9.21
CA CYS A 338 42.81 -1.21 8.16
C CYS A 338 42.22 -1.95 6.95
N HIS A 339 42.33 -1.40 5.75
CA HIS A 339 41.83 -2.06 4.53
C HIS A 339 42.53 -3.39 4.22
N ILE A 340 43.81 -3.55 4.58
CA ILE A 340 44.50 -4.84 4.49
C ILE A 340 43.99 -5.79 5.58
N GLY A 341 43.84 -5.29 6.83
CA GLY A 341 43.35 -6.09 7.94
C GLY A 341 41.88 -6.51 7.85
N THR A 342 41.09 -5.84 6.98
CA THR A 342 39.70 -6.21 6.67
C THR A 342 39.54 -6.98 5.35
N GLY A 343 40.62 -7.26 4.62
CA GLY A 343 40.59 -7.94 3.33
C GLY A 343 40.09 -7.09 2.15
N LEU A 344 39.81 -5.80 2.35
CA LEU A 344 39.41 -4.87 1.29
C LEU A 344 40.53 -4.48 0.32
N GLN A 345 41.77 -4.70 0.73
CA GLN A 345 42.96 -4.45 -0.06
C GLN A 345 43.97 -5.60 0.18
N THR A 346 44.59 -6.05 -0.89
CA THR A 346 45.71 -7.01 -0.86
C THR A 346 47.04 -6.29 -0.95
N GLY A 347 48.09 -6.88 -0.42
CA GLY A 347 49.46 -6.35 -0.50
C GLY A 347 50.14 -6.13 0.83
N SER A 348 51.35 -5.62 0.86
CA SER A 348 52.18 -5.29 2.03
C SER A 348 52.46 -3.76 2.07
N GLY A 349 52.68 -3.22 3.28
CA GLY A 349 52.91 -1.79 3.47
C GLY A 349 51.66 -0.98 3.77
N PRO A 350 51.74 0.36 3.69
CA PRO A 350 50.61 1.21 4.08
C PRO A 350 49.40 1.02 3.16
N CYS A 351 48.22 0.70 3.71
CA CYS A 351 47.00 0.60 2.96
C CYS A 351 46.46 1.98 2.55
N LEU A 352 45.54 2.02 1.58
CA LEU A 352 44.93 3.26 1.12
C LEU A 352 44.30 4.05 2.29
N GLY A 353 43.61 3.36 3.23
CA GLY A 353 43.07 3.98 4.42
C GLY A 353 44.14 4.64 5.30
N HIS A 354 45.34 4.08 5.38
CA HIS A 354 46.43 4.68 6.12
C HIS A 354 46.98 5.94 5.41
N LEU A 355 47.17 5.86 4.10
CA LEU A 355 47.61 7.01 3.27
C LEU A 355 46.63 8.18 3.37
N LEU A 356 45.34 7.90 3.46
CA LEU A 356 44.25 8.88 3.66
C LEU A 356 44.02 9.28 5.11
N ARG A 357 44.83 8.82 6.07
CA ARG A 357 44.68 9.04 7.52
C ARG A 357 43.36 8.53 8.12
N ARG A 358 42.80 7.50 7.50
CA ARG A 358 41.54 6.83 7.95
C ARG A 358 41.78 5.46 8.57
N CYS A 359 43.03 5.03 8.74
CA CYS A 359 43.42 3.75 9.33
C CYS A 359 44.41 4.01 10.44
N ARG A 360 44.30 3.29 11.57
CA ARG A 360 45.19 3.42 12.72
C ARG A 360 46.53 2.69 12.57
N GLY A 361 46.76 2.07 11.40
CA GLY A 361 48.08 1.62 11.02
C GLY A 361 48.41 0.17 11.38
N LEU A 362 47.44 -0.76 11.44
CA LEU A 362 47.74 -2.20 11.52
C LEU A 362 48.71 -2.64 10.42
N CYS A 363 48.52 -2.15 9.19
CA CYS A 363 49.37 -2.47 8.03
C CYS A 363 50.80 -1.99 8.13
N VAL A 364 51.12 -1.09 9.03
CA VAL A 364 52.49 -0.52 9.29
C VAL A 364 52.96 -0.81 10.71
N GLY A 365 52.28 -1.68 11.45
CA GLY A 365 52.65 -2.06 12.82
C GLY A 365 52.36 -1.01 13.90
N ALA A 366 51.67 0.07 13.57
CA ALA A 366 51.29 1.11 14.54
C ALA A 366 50.11 0.70 15.46
N GLU A 367 49.38 -0.33 15.08
CA GLU A 367 48.29 -0.92 15.86
C GLU A 367 48.46 -2.42 15.97
N THR A 368 48.07 -3.00 17.12
CA THR A 368 48.07 -4.44 17.31
C THR A 368 46.86 -5.10 16.67
N THR A 369 47.02 -6.39 16.27
CA THR A 369 45.92 -7.18 15.70
C THR A 369 44.75 -7.27 16.67
N ILE A 370 44.97 -7.39 17.98
CA ILE A 370 43.95 -7.48 19.02
C ILE A 370 43.13 -6.17 19.04
N ALA A 371 43.80 -5.01 19.08
CA ALA A 371 43.11 -3.72 19.10
C ALA A 371 42.27 -3.48 17.83
N HIS A 372 42.82 -3.88 16.66
CA HIS A 372 42.10 -3.85 15.40
C HIS A 372 40.87 -4.76 15.39
N SER A 373 41.00 -6.00 15.85
CA SER A 373 39.89 -6.97 15.93
C SER A 373 38.78 -6.50 16.89
N MET A 374 39.12 -5.88 18.02
CA MET A 374 38.12 -5.31 18.96
C MET A 374 37.30 -4.17 18.28
N ARG A 375 37.99 -3.32 17.52
CA ARG A 375 37.28 -2.26 16.76
C ARG A 375 36.44 -2.83 15.62
N MET A 376 36.90 -3.88 14.96
CA MET A 376 36.12 -4.57 13.93
C MET A 376 34.89 -5.23 14.51
N MET A 377 34.96 -5.82 15.71
CA MET A 377 33.80 -6.32 16.47
C MET A 377 32.77 -5.17 16.68
N GLN A 378 33.25 -4.02 17.12
CA GLN A 378 32.39 -2.85 17.34
C GLN A 378 31.78 -2.34 16.03
N ALA A 379 32.56 -2.25 14.95
CA ALA A 379 32.13 -1.79 13.64
C ALA A 379 31.05 -2.71 13.02
N LEU A 380 31.20 -4.01 13.19
CA LEU A 380 30.28 -5.00 12.63
C LEU A 380 29.12 -5.36 13.56
N HIS A 381 29.12 -4.86 14.81
CA HIS A 381 28.08 -5.20 15.80
C HIS A 381 26.66 -4.90 15.32
N ALA A 382 26.44 -3.74 14.70
CA ALA A 382 25.14 -3.34 14.16
C ALA A 382 24.64 -4.21 13.00
N LEU A 383 25.56 -4.88 12.31
CA LEU A 383 25.26 -5.79 11.20
C LEU A 383 25.13 -7.25 11.65
N ARG A 384 25.52 -7.58 12.89
CA ARG A 384 25.54 -8.96 13.38
C ARG A 384 24.15 -9.57 13.34
N LEU A 385 24.01 -10.72 12.72
CA LEU A 385 22.76 -11.49 12.73
C LEU A 385 22.58 -12.14 14.11
N ARG A 386 21.34 -12.29 14.50
CA ARG A 386 20.99 -12.99 15.74
C ARG A 386 20.82 -14.46 15.45
N ASP A 387 21.30 -15.29 16.38
CA ASP A 387 21.04 -16.71 16.32
C ASP A 387 19.53 -16.97 16.42
N TRP A 388 19.09 -18.04 15.77
CA TRP A 388 17.68 -18.44 15.79
C TRP A 388 17.26 -18.80 17.23
N PRO A 389 16.30 -18.07 17.83
CA PRO A 389 16.00 -18.20 19.26
C PRO A 389 15.10 -19.40 19.61
N HIS A 390 14.67 -20.17 18.61
CA HIS A 390 13.73 -21.27 18.79
C HIS A 390 14.39 -22.62 18.55
N ALA A 391 13.93 -23.66 19.24
CA ALA A 391 14.47 -25.03 19.11
C ALA A 391 14.13 -25.71 17.78
N GLY A 392 13.28 -25.08 16.94
CA GLY A 392 12.86 -25.64 15.66
C GLY A 392 12.19 -24.59 14.76
N PRO A 393 11.54 -24.99 13.68
CA PRO A 393 10.80 -24.10 12.82
C PRO A 393 9.64 -23.45 13.58
N ILE A 394 9.29 -22.22 13.20
CA ILE A 394 8.12 -21.49 13.71
C ILE A 394 7.07 -21.34 12.62
N GLY A 395 5.79 -21.31 13.04
CA GLY A 395 4.68 -20.97 12.17
C GLY A 395 4.28 -19.50 12.37
N VAL A 396 4.24 -18.74 11.29
CA VAL A 396 3.65 -17.40 11.26
C VAL A 396 2.18 -17.54 10.87
N ARG A 397 1.28 -17.21 11.81
CA ARG A 397 -0.16 -17.22 11.55
C ARG A 397 -0.61 -15.90 10.93
N GLU A 398 -1.11 -15.96 9.72
CA GLU A 398 -1.75 -14.86 9.04
C GLU A 398 -3.27 -15.07 9.03
N HIS A 399 -4.04 -14.05 9.40
CA HIS A 399 -5.49 -14.13 9.51
C HIS A 399 -6.13 -12.93 8.81
N ASP A 400 -7.10 -13.23 7.94
CA ASP A 400 -7.96 -12.24 7.31
C ASP A 400 -9.30 -12.17 8.06
N ALA A 401 -9.51 -11.08 8.78
CA ALA A 401 -10.71 -10.84 9.55
C ALA A 401 -11.99 -10.71 8.67
N MET A 402 -11.84 -10.37 7.39
CA MET A 402 -12.97 -10.22 6.46
C MET A 402 -13.51 -11.56 5.96
N THR A 403 -12.60 -12.45 5.59
CA THR A 403 -12.96 -13.75 5.03
C THR A 403 -12.97 -14.87 6.08
N GLY A 404 -12.52 -14.58 7.31
CA GLY A 404 -12.28 -15.57 8.36
C GLY A 404 -11.15 -16.56 8.03
N ARG A 405 -10.43 -16.35 6.94
CA ARG A 405 -9.40 -17.27 6.47
C ARG A 405 -8.14 -17.14 7.32
N THR A 406 -7.63 -18.27 7.77
CA THR A 406 -6.33 -18.35 8.47
C THR A 406 -5.38 -19.22 7.67
N GLN A 407 -4.13 -18.78 7.57
CA GLN A 407 -3.04 -19.50 6.94
C GLN A 407 -1.82 -19.52 7.86
N ILE A 408 -1.15 -20.66 7.96
CA ILE A 408 0.11 -20.79 8.72
C ILE A 408 1.22 -20.99 7.71
N HIS A 409 2.26 -20.17 7.82
CA HIS A 409 3.48 -20.23 7.03
C HIS A 409 4.59 -20.76 7.93
N VAL A 410 5.17 -21.90 7.57
CA VAL A 410 6.25 -22.57 8.32
C VAL A 410 7.56 -22.41 7.58
#